data_a421ee18654a28f89b256de86dc20f68
#
_entry.id   a421ee18654a28f89b256de86dc20f68
#
_cell.length_a   1.000
_cell.length_b   1.000
_cell.length_c   1.000
_cell.angle_alpha   90.00
_cell.angle_beta   90.00
_cell.angle_gamma   90.00
#
_symmetry.space_group_name_H-M   'P 1'
#
loop_
_entity.id
_entity.type
_entity.pdbx_description
1 polymer ?
#
loop_
_entity_poly.entity_id
_entity_poly.type
_entity_poly.pdbx_seq_one_letter_code
_entity_poly.pdbx_strand_id
1 'polypeptide(L)'
;MTVSLKDIFGFEIFDDNSFEQLCINYVNEKLQQIFIELTLKTEQEEYVREQIKWTPIKYFNNKIVCDLIEEKRPPGIFAALNDACATAHADPTAADNSFIQRTSMLSSNAHFEPRGAQFLVRHYAGDVMYNVAGMTDKNKDSLIKDLLDLVASSQNQFLQTLFPDRPDPNSKKRPPTAGDRIKVSFSIWRVGFRPFDTIVHP
;
A
#
# COMPACT_ATOMS: atom_id res chain seq x y z
N MET A 1 -26.36 -16.84 -1.66
CA MET A 1 -25.16 -17.09 -0.82
C MET A 1 -23.96 -16.66 -1.64
N THR A 2 -23.32 -15.56 -1.27
CA THR A 2 -22.14 -15.05 -2.00
C THR A 2 -20.89 -15.58 -1.31
N VAL A 3 -20.15 -16.44 -1.97
CA VAL A 3 -18.85 -16.93 -1.46
C VAL A 3 -17.77 -15.96 -1.99
N SER A 4 -17.09 -15.26 -1.09
CA SER A 4 -15.93 -14.45 -1.44
C SER A 4 -14.66 -15.25 -1.15
N LEU A 5 -13.93 -15.63 -2.19
CA LEU A 5 -12.60 -16.20 -2.07
C LEU A 5 -11.59 -15.06 -2.12
N LYS A 6 -10.77 -14.91 -1.07
CA LYS A 6 -9.64 -13.96 -1.06
C LYS A 6 -8.35 -14.76 -1.16
N ASP A 7 -7.67 -14.59 -2.27
CA ASP A 7 -6.30 -15.06 -2.44
C ASP A 7 -5.37 -13.84 -2.34
N ILE A 8 -4.46 -13.85 -1.36
CA ILE A 8 -3.54 -12.74 -1.07
C ILE A 8 -2.14 -13.31 -1.03
N PHE A 9 -1.22 -12.67 -1.77
CA PHE A 9 0.19 -13.01 -1.70
C PHE A 9 0.69 -12.90 -0.26
N GLY A 10 1.45 -13.90 0.20
CA GLY A 10 2.18 -13.83 1.46
C GLY A 10 3.32 -12.82 1.41
N PHE A 11 3.96 -12.59 2.57
CA PHE A 11 5.13 -11.73 2.67
C PHE A 11 6.29 -12.29 1.83
N GLU A 12 6.96 -11.44 1.05
CA GLU A 12 8.00 -11.85 0.12
C GLU A 12 9.35 -11.23 0.47
N ILE A 13 10.38 -12.08 0.55
CA ILE A 13 11.79 -11.66 0.66
C ILE A 13 12.58 -12.49 -0.35
N PHE A 14 13.11 -11.82 -1.36
CA PHE A 14 13.97 -12.40 -2.40
C PHE A 14 15.37 -11.77 -2.34
N ASP A 15 16.29 -12.30 -3.12
CA ASP A 15 17.63 -11.70 -3.29
C ASP A 15 17.55 -10.32 -3.98
N ASP A 16 16.60 -10.16 -4.91
CA ASP A 16 16.29 -8.87 -5.54
C ASP A 16 14.79 -8.57 -5.37
N ASN A 17 14.48 -7.48 -4.65
CA ASN A 17 13.11 -7.02 -4.42
C ASN A 17 12.92 -5.66 -5.06
N SER A 18 11.84 -5.50 -5.80
CA SER A 18 11.51 -4.27 -6.50
C SER A 18 10.16 -3.70 -6.02
N PHE A 19 9.55 -2.87 -6.84
CA PHE A 19 8.27 -2.22 -6.57
C PHE A 19 7.15 -3.20 -6.24
N GLU A 20 7.09 -4.33 -6.94
CA GLU A 20 6.08 -5.37 -6.73
C GLU A 20 6.13 -5.92 -5.30
N GLN A 21 7.34 -6.29 -4.82
CA GLN A 21 7.53 -6.80 -3.46
C GLN A 21 7.21 -5.73 -2.42
N LEU A 22 7.55 -4.46 -2.68
CA LEU A 22 7.17 -3.36 -1.81
C LEU A 22 5.65 -3.26 -1.67
N CYS A 23 4.91 -3.37 -2.78
CA CYS A 23 3.45 -3.34 -2.78
C CYS A 23 2.84 -4.54 -2.03
N ILE A 24 3.33 -5.76 -2.31
CA ILE A 24 2.87 -6.99 -1.67
C ILE A 24 3.15 -6.95 -0.16
N ASN A 25 4.36 -6.56 0.23
CA ASN A 25 4.76 -6.48 1.63
C ASN A 25 4.01 -5.38 2.39
N TYR A 26 3.70 -4.25 1.74
CA TYR A 26 2.83 -3.23 2.32
C TYR A 26 1.41 -3.76 2.58
N VAL A 27 0.84 -4.55 1.66
CA VAL A 27 -0.46 -5.22 1.88
C VAL A 27 -0.41 -6.09 3.12
N ASN A 28 0.62 -6.92 3.25
CA ASN A 28 0.80 -7.79 4.41
C ASN A 28 1.01 -6.99 5.72
N GLU A 29 1.76 -5.89 5.66
CA GLU A 29 1.96 -4.96 6.78
C GLU A 29 0.62 -4.37 7.26
N LYS A 30 -0.26 -3.96 6.33
CA LYS A 30 -1.61 -3.45 6.66
C LYS A 30 -2.51 -4.54 7.24
N LEU A 31 -2.46 -5.74 6.72
CA LEU A 31 -3.22 -6.88 7.28
C LEU A 31 -2.79 -7.16 8.72
N GLN A 32 -1.49 -7.16 8.98
CA GLN A 32 -0.95 -7.31 10.33
C GLN A 32 -1.41 -6.19 11.26
N GLN A 33 -1.40 -4.93 10.79
CA GLN A 33 -1.90 -3.80 11.56
C GLN A 33 -3.38 -3.97 11.94
N ILE A 34 -4.22 -4.37 10.97
CA ILE A 34 -5.64 -4.60 11.22
C ILE A 34 -5.85 -5.74 12.21
N PHE A 35 -5.09 -6.82 12.08
CA PHE A 35 -5.14 -7.93 13.04
C PHE A 35 -4.80 -7.46 14.46
N ILE A 36 -3.74 -6.69 14.64
CA ILE A 36 -3.34 -6.13 15.93
C ILE A 36 -4.46 -5.24 16.50
N GLU A 37 -5.01 -4.34 15.70
CA GLU A 37 -6.06 -3.43 16.13
C GLU A 37 -7.33 -4.17 16.56
N LEU A 38 -7.79 -5.13 15.76
CA LEU A 38 -9.06 -5.82 16.00
C LEU A 38 -8.94 -6.91 17.08
N THR A 39 -7.84 -7.66 17.08
CA THR A 39 -7.72 -8.84 17.95
C THR A 39 -7.00 -8.52 19.26
N LEU A 40 -5.89 -7.79 19.20
CA LEU A 40 -5.09 -7.55 20.42
C LEU A 40 -5.52 -6.27 21.15
N LYS A 41 -5.74 -5.19 20.43
CA LYS A 41 -6.06 -3.90 21.06
C LYS A 41 -7.50 -3.85 21.54
N THR A 42 -8.46 -4.11 20.66
CA THR A 42 -9.89 -3.99 20.98
C THR A 42 -10.30 -4.95 22.10
N GLU A 43 -9.84 -6.20 22.07
CA GLU A 43 -10.14 -7.19 23.09
C GLU A 43 -9.61 -6.77 24.47
N GLN A 44 -8.39 -6.24 24.54
CA GLN A 44 -7.83 -5.78 25.83
C GLN A 44 -8.55 -4.53 26.36
N GLU A 45 -8.99 -3.63 25.47
CA GLU A 45 -9.81 -2.46 25.85
C GLU A 45 -11.17 -2.91 26.40
N GLU A 46 -11.77 -3.96 25.85
CA GLU A 46 -13.02 -4.54 26.32
C GLU A 46 -12.85 -5.18 27.71
N TYR A 47 -11.79 -5.94 27.93
CA TYR A 47 -11.50 -6.51 29.25
C TYR A 47 -11.35 -5.43 30.33
N VAL A 48 -10.71 -4.30 30.00
CA VAL A 48 -10.61 -3.16 30.93
C VAL A 48 -11.99 -2.56 31.20
N ARG A 49 -12.82 -2.38 30.17
CA ARG A 49 -14.16 -1.82 30.28
C ARG A 49 -15.08 -2.70 31.15
N GLU A 50 -14.98 -4.01 30.98
CA GLU A 50 -15.76 -4.99 31.75
C GLU A 50 -15.15 -5.34 33.12
N GLN A 51 -14.08 -4.67 33.52
CA GLN A 51 -13.38 -4.88 34.77
C GLN A 51 -12.86 -6.32 34.97
N ILE A 52 -12.58 -7.00 33.87
CA ILE A 52 -11.97 -8.33 33.88
C ILE A 52 -10.51 -8.17 34.33
N LYS A 53 -10.12 -8.97 35.32
CA LYS A 53 -8.73 -9.00 35.80
C LYS A 53 -7.82 -9.59 34.73
N TRP A 54 -7.06 -8.74 34.03
CA TRP A 54 -6.23 -9.09 32.88
C TRP A 54 -4.82 -8.50 33.01
N THR A 55 -3.82 -9.25 32.58
CA THR A 55 -2.47 -8.74 32.42
C THR A 55 -2.26 -8.35 30.97
N PRO A 56 -2.07 -7.05 30.65
CA PRO A 56 -1.95 -6.60 29.28
C PRO A 56 -0.81 -7.30 28.51
N ILE A 57 -1.12 -7.82 27.35
CA ILE A 57 -0.14 -8.38 26.41
C ILE A 57 0.57 -7.22 25.71
N LYS A 58 1.89 -7.24 25.77
CA LYS A 58 2.72 -6.30 25.02
C LYS A 58 2.89 -6.81 23.59
N TYR A 59 2.66 -5.95 22.61
CA TYR A 59 2.86 -6.26 21.20
C TYR A 59 3.55 -5.08 20.50
N PHE A 60 4.24 -5.38 19.42
CA PHE A 60 4.79 -4.35 18.54
C PHE A 60 3.68 -3.81 17.64
N ASN A 61 3.43 -2.51 17.72
CA ASN A 61 2.49 -1.85 16.83
C ASN A 61 3.21 -1.44 15.54
N ASN A 62 2.96 -2.17 14.47
CA ASN A 62 3.58 -1.92 13.16
C ASN A 62 3.01 -0.70 12.40
N LYS A 63 2.17 0.10 13.04
CA LYS A 63 1.64 1.34 12.45
C LYS A 63 2.76 2.27 11.96
N ILE A 64 3.89 2.31 12.66
CA ILE A 64 5.06 3.13 12.27
C ILE A 64 5.62 2.71 10.90
N VAL A 65 5.56 1.43 10.55
CA VAL A 65 5.98 0.91 9.24
C VAL A 65 4.92 1.19 8.18
N CYS A 66 3.65 1.03 8.53
CA CYS A 66 2.56 1.42 7.61
C CYS A 66 2.64 2.90 7.27
N ASP A 67 2.81 3.78 8.27
CA ASP A 67 2.92 5.23 8.08
C ASP A 67 4.17 5.58 7.24
N LEU A 68 5.32 4.91 7.49
CA LEU A 68 6.52 5.06 6.67
C LEU A 68 6.25 4.83 5.17
N ILE A 69 5.39 3.90 4.84
CA ILE A 69 5.11 3.56 3.45
C ILE A 69 4.03 4.46 2.85
N GLU A 70 2.93 4.68 3.58
CA GLU A 70 1.69 5.27 3.03
C GLU A 70 1.45 6.74 3.38
N GLU A 71 2.11 7.30 4.39
CA GLU A 71 1.75 8.62 4.89
C GLU A 71 2.01 9.73 3.86
N LYS A 72 1.17 10.75 3.89
CA LYS A 72 1.33 11.91 3.01
C LYS A 72 2.04 13.06 3.69
N ARG A 73 1.89 13.19 5.01
CA ARG A 73 2.47 14.28 5.83
C ARG A 73 2.81 13.76 7.22
N PRO A 74 4.11 13.57 7.54
CA PRO A 74 5.27 13.71 6.64
C PRO A 74 5.23 12.70 5.50
N PRO A 75 5.83 12.98 4.32
CA PRO A 75 5.76 12.10 3.16
C PRO A 75 6.45 10.75 3.42
N GLY A 76 5.75 9.66 3.21
CA GLY A 76 6.26 8.30 3.22
C GLY A 76 6.81 7.87 1.86
N ILE A 77 7.15 6.58 1.72
CA ILE A 77 7.80 6.02 0.52
C ILE A 77 6.94 6.26 -0.73
N PHE A 78 5.63 5.95 -0.70
CA PHE A 78 4.76 6.16 -1.86
C PHE A 78 4.59 7.63 -2.22
N ALA A 79 4.56 8.53 -1.23
CA ALA A 79 4.48 9.96 -1.50
C ALA A 79 5.76 10.46 -2.17
N ALA A 80 6.93 10.08 -1.66
CA ALA A 80 8.23 10.41 -2.25
C ALA A 80 8.38 9.87 -3.68
N LEU A 81 7.90 8.64 -3.92
CA LEU A 81 7.90 8.01 -5.23
C LEU A 81 6.97 8.74 -6.23
N ASN A 82 5.78 9.13 -5.77
CA ASN A 82 4.84 9.91 -6.57
C ASN A 82 5.40 11.27 -6.98
N ASP A 83 6.07 11.95 -6.05
CA ASP A 83 6.69 13.24 -6.31
C ASP A 83 7.86 13.11 -7.29
N ALA A 84 8.65 12.04 -7.18
CA ALA A 84 9.71 11.74 -8.14
C ALA A 84 9.15 11.50 -9.56
N CYS A 85 8.07 10.74 -9.67
CA CYS A 85 7.36 10.54 -10.96
C CYS A 85 6.85 11.84 -11.56
N ALA A 86 6.40 12.79 -10.75
CA ALA A 86 5.87 14.07 -11.21
C ALA A 86 6.96 15.04 -11.72
N THR A 87 8.18 14.92 -11.22
CA THR A 87 9.28 15.84 -11.54
C THR A 87 10.12 15.41 -12.75
N ALA A 88 10.11 14.13 -13.12
CA ALA A 88 10.94 13.61 -14.21
C ALA A 88 10.07 13.20 -15.41
N HIS A 89 9.79 14.16 -16.29
CA HIS A 89 8.82 13.98 -17.37
C HIS A 89 9.23 13.04 -18.51
N ALA A 90 10.52 12.74 -18.71
CA ALA A 90 10.98 11.99 -19.87
C ALA A 90 12.08 10.93 -19.63
N ASP A 91 12.80 11.01 -18.50
CA ASP A 91 13.92 10.11 -18.22
C ASP A 91 13.63 9.27 -16.95
N PRO A 92 13.42 7.95 -17.10
CA PRO A 92 13.22 7.06 -15.96
C PRO A 92 14.39 7.08 -14.96
N THR A 93 15.63 7.18 -15.47
CA THR A 93 16.82 7.22 -14.61
C THR A 93 16.88 8.49 -13.77
N ALA A 94 16.49 9.63 -14.35
CA ALA A 94 16.40 10.89 -13.60
C ALA A 94 15.30 10.83 -12.55
N ALA A 95 14.19 10.13 -12.81
CA ALA A 95 13.12 9.92 -11.84
C ALA A 95 13.58 9.05 -10.67
N ASP A 96 14.25 7.94 -10.94
CA ASP A 96 14.79 7.06 -9.89
C ASP A 96 15.85 7.79 -9.04
N ASN A 97 16.73 8.57 -9.66
CA ASN A 97 17.69 9.41 -8.93
C ASN A 97 17.01 10.47 -8.06
N SER A 98 15.95 11.11 -8.55
CA SER A 98 15.13 12.04 -7.77
C SER A 98 14.49 11.35 -6.57
N PHE A 99 14.01 10.12 -6.74
CA PHE A 99 13.47 9.33 -5.64
C PHE A 99 14.55 9.00 -4.59
N ILE A 100 15.73 8.54 -5.01
CA ILE A 100 16.88 8.26 -4.12
C ILE A 100 17.21 9.49 -3.26
N GLN A 101 17.25 10.67 -3.83
CA GLN A 101 17.51 11.91 -3.09
C GLN A 101 16.42 12.18 -2.03
N ARG A 102 15.16 11.91 -2.36
CA ARG A 102 14.03 12.10 -1.45
C ARG A 102 14.00 11.09 -0.32
N THR A 103 14.53 9.88 -0.52
CA THR A 103 14.60 8.85 0.54
C THR A 103 15.46 9.28 1.72
N SER A 104 16.38 10.24 1.55
CA SER A 104 17.16 10.79 2.67
C SER A 104 16.28 11.43 3.76
N MET A 105 15.13 11.95 3.40
CA MET A 105 14.15 12.53 4.35
C MET A 105 13.46 11.47 5.21
N LEU A 106 13.45 10.20 4.77
CA LEU A 106 12.82 9.08 5.47
C LEU A 106 13.75 8.47 6.53
N SER A 107 15.03 8.81 6.52
CA SER A 107 16.04 8.23 7.44
C SER A 107 15.86 8.60 8.90
N SER A 108 14.95 9.54 9.22
CA SER A 108 14.51 9.80 10.58
C SER A 108 13.65 8.66 11.18
N ASN A 109 13.08 7.79 10.34
CA ASN A 109 12.32 6.65 10.79
C ASN A 109 13.28 5.46 11.03
N ALA A 110 13.24 4.87 12.23
CA ALA A 110 14.11 3.77 12.63
C ALA A 110 13.91 2.48 11.78
N HIS A 111 12.78 2.38 11.06
CA HIS A 111 12.45 1.26 10.18
C HIS A 111 12.89 1.48 8.73
N PHE A 112 13.57 2.60 8.43
CA PHE A 112 14.05 2.93 7.10
C PHE A 112 15.55 3.19 7.09
N GLU A 113 16.25 2.65 6.11
CA GLU A 113 17.69 2.88 5.92
C GLU A 113 18.02 3.02 4.44
N PRO A 114 18.45 4.23 3.97
CA PRO A 114 18.87 4.42 2.58
C PRO A 114 20.23 3.76 2.34
N ARG A 115 20.39 3.06 1.21
CA ARG A 115 21.63 2.39 0.81
C ARG A 115 21.95 2.63 -0.67
N GLY A 116 22.26 3.87 -1.06
CA GLY A 116 22.57 4.24 -2.43
C GLY A 116 21.38 4.03 -3.36
N ALA A 117 21.52 3.14 -4.34
CA ALA A 117 20.44 2.77 -5.28
C ALA A 117 19.40 1.78 -4.68
N GLN A 118 19.50 1.51 -3.41
CA GLN A 118 18.59 0.61 -2.66
C GLN A 118 18.17 1.28 -1.36
N PHE A 119 17.14 0.74 -0.72
CA PHE A 119 16.76 1.09 0.64
C PHE A 119 16.26 -0.13 1.40
N LEU A 120 16.49 -0.13 2.69
CA LEU A 120 16.04 -1.17 3.62
C LEU A 120 14.75 -0.69 4.31
N VAL A 121 13.77 -1.57 4.38
CA VAL A 121 12.61 -1.42 5.28
C VAL A 121 12.57 -2.57 6.26
N ARG A 122 12.47 -2.24 7.57
CA ARG A 122 12.30 -3.21 8.64
C ARG A 122 10.80 -3.45 8.85
N HIS A 123 10.27 -4.44 8.15
CA HIS A 123 8.88 -4.88 8.25
C HIS A 123 8.64 -5.74 9.49
N TYR A 124 7.37 -6.00 9.82
CA TYR A 124 7.00 -6.88 10.92
C TYR A 124 7.53 -8.31 10.75
N ALA A 125 7.62 -8.79 9.51
CA ALA A 125 8.05 -10.16 9.18
C ALA A 125 9.55 -10.29 8.90
N GLY A 126 10.28 -9.17 8.78
CA GLY A 126 11.72 -9.17 8.54
C GLY A 126 12.20 -7.95 7.77
N ASP A 127 13.51 -7.82 7.67
CA ASP A 127 14.17 -6.75 6.96
C ASP A 127 14.22 -7.07 5.45
N VAL A 128 13.78 -6.13 4.62
CA VAL A 128 13.77 -6.29 3.16
C VAL A 128 14.53 -5.16 2.50
N MET A 129 15.46 -5.53 1.62
CA MET A 129 16.20 -4.61 0.77
C MET A 129 15.48 -4.44 -0.56
N TYR A 130 15.14 -3.21 -0.92
CA TYR A 130 14.46 -2.87 -2.17
C TYR A 130 15.38 -2.15 -3.13
N ASN A 131 15.39 -2.58 -4.40
CA ASN A 131 16.10 -1.93 -5.48
C ASN A 131 15.24 -0.82 -6.10
N VAL A 132 15.80 0.38 -6.23
CA VAL A 132 15.09 1.55 -6.77
C VAL A 132 14.94 1.50 -8.29
N ALA A 133 15.83 0.77 -8.98
CA ALA A 133 15.86 0.75 -10.45
C ALA A 133 14.47 0.40 -11.04
N GLY A 134 13.91 1.30 -11.84
CA GLY A 134 12.62 1.14 -12.49
C GLY A 134 11.39 1.32 -11.60
N MET A 135 11.54 1.61 -10.30
CA MET A 135 10.40 1.79 -9.40
C MET A 135 9.48 2.93 -9.81
N THR A 136 10.06 4.05 -10.26
CA THR A 136 9.27 5.21 -10.67
C THR A 136 8.44 4.92 -11.92
N ASP A 137 8.99 4.16 -12.86
CA ASP A 137 8.27 3.78 -14.07
C ASP A 137 7.13 2.80 -13.78
N LYS A 138 7.39 1.78 -12.96
CA LYS A 138 6.37 0.85 -12.48
C LYS A 138 5.26 1.55 -11.69
N ASN A 139 5.59 2.57 -10.90
CA ASN A 139 4.60 3.34 -10.14
C ASN A 139 3.72 4.24 -11.01
N LYS A 140 4.17 4.67 -12.19
CA LYS A 140 3.33 5.46 -13.11
C LYS A 140 2.08 4.67 -13.52
N ASP A 141 2.20 3.34 -13.66
CA ASP A 141 1.09 2.43 -13.96
C ASP A 141 0.20 2.97 -15.09
N SER A 142 0.84 3.42 -16.17
CA SER A 142 0.16 4.02 -17.30
C SER A 142 -0.56 2.95 -18.12
N LEU A 143 -1.88 3.07 -18.19
CA LEU A 143 -2.69 2.24 -19.08
C LEU A 143 -2.49 2.68 -20.52
N ILE A 144 -2.21 1.73 -21.40
CA ILE A 144 -2.05 1.99 -22.83
C ILE A 144 -3.44 2.35 -23.41
N LYS A 145 -3.57 3.56 -23.96
CA LYS A 145 -4.83 4.09 -24.48
C LYS A 145 -5.46 3.16 -25.52
N ASP A 146 -4.66 2.66 -26.44
CA ASP A 146 -5.15 1.79 -27.53
C ASP A 146 -5.76 0.49 -26.98
N LEU A 147 -5.23 -0.07 -25.88
CA LEU A 147 -5.81 -1.24 -25.22
C LEU A 147 -7.14 -0.91 -24.55
N LEU A 148 -7.24 0.27 -23.92
CA LEU A 148 -8.50 0.72 -23.33
C LEU A 148 -9.57 0.93 -24.39
N ASP A 149 -9.22 1.53 -25.52
CA ASP A 149 -10.12 1.77 -26.64
C ASP A 149 -10.57 0.43 -27.27
N LEU A 150 -9.65 -0.54 -27.40
CA LEU A 150 -9.96 -1.89 -27.88
C LEU A 150 -10.97 -2.60 -26.96
N VAL A 151 -10.75 -2.61 -25.65
CA VAL A 151 -11.66 -3.24 -24.68
C VAL A 151 -13.03 -2.55 -24.72
N ALA A 152 -13.04 -1.24 -24.83
CA ALA A 152 -14.28 -0.45 -24.89
C ALA A 152 -15.09 -0.66 -26.16
N SER A 153 -14.44 -1.01 -27.26
CA SER A 153 -15.09 -1.33 -28.54
C SER A 153 -15.68 -2.75 -28.59
N SER A 154 -15.44 -3.55 -27.55
CA SER A 154 -15.97 -4.92 -27.45
C SER A 154 -17.50 -4.93 -27.53
N GLN A 155 -18.07 -5.93 -28.20
CA GLN A 155 -19.52 -6.18 -28.18
C GLN A 155 -20.00 -6.79 -26.87
N ASN A 156 -19.09 -7.27 -26.02
CA ASN A 156 -19.43 -7.84 -24.72
C ASN A 156 -19.60 -6.72 -23.69
N GLN A 157 -20.80 -6.55 -23.15
CA GLN A 157 -21.11 -5.53 -22.15
C GLN A 157 -20.25 -5.65 -20.87
N PHE A 158 -19.91 -6.87 -20.46
CA PHE A 158 -19.05 -7.07 -19.29
C PHE A 158 -17.66 -6.46 -19.54
N LEU A 159 -17.06 -6.69 -20.72
CA LEU A 159 -15.76 -6.12 -21.05
C LEU A 159 -15.80 -4.59 -21.10
N GLN A 160 -16.89 -4.00 -21.61
CA GLN A 160 -17.06 -2.54 -21.62
C GLN A 160 -17.05 -1.92 -20.21
N THR A 161 -17.49 -2.66 -19.21
CA THR A 161 -17.58 -2.18 -17.81
C THR A 161 -16.31 -2.39 -16.99
N LEU A 162 -15.30 -3.11 -17.51
CA LEU A 162 -14.07 -3.39 -16.76
C LEU A 162 -13.23 -2.14 -16.44
N PHE A 163 -13.31 -1.11 -17.29
CA PHE A 163 -12.56 0.14 -17.13
C PHE A 163 -13.52 1.33 -17.18
N PRO A 164 -14.32 1.56 -16.11
CA PRO A 164 -15.29 2.66 -16.07
C PRO A 164 -14.60 4.04 -16.01
N ASP A 165 -13.43 4.10 -15.36
CA ASP A 165 -12.70 5.35 -15.15
C ASP A 165 -11.69 5.58 -16.27
N ARG A 166 -12.16 6.01 -17.43
CA ARG A 166 -11.26 6.43 -18.52
C ARG A 166 -10.59 7.75 -18.12
N PRO A 167 -9.27 7.87 -18.35
CA PRO A 167 -8.61 9.15 -18.19
C PRO A 167 -9.27 10.17 -19.12
N ASP A 168 -9.86 11.22 -18.54
CA ASP A 168 -10.34 12.35 -19.34
C ASP A 168 -9.11 13.05 -19.96
N PRO A 169 -8.98 13.08 -21.29
CA PRO A 169 -7.84 13.73 -21.96
C PRO A 169 -7.74 15.22 -21.66
N ASN A 170 -8.84 15.85 -21.21
CA ASN A 170 -8.89 17.27 -20.83
C ASN A 170 -8.68 17.48 -19.31
N SER A 171 -8.55 16.42 -18.54
CA SER A 171 -8.33 16.52 -17.10
C SER A 171 -6.93 17.06 -16.78
N LYS A 172 -6.89 18.17 -16.01
CA LYS A 172 -5.63 18.69 -15.45
C LYS A 172 -5.15 17.91 -14.23
N LYS A 173 -5.92 16.91 -13.78
CA LYS A 173 -5.54 16.06 -12.65
C LYS A 173 -4.59 14.98 -13.11
N ARG A 174 -3.52 14.79 -12.37
CA ARG A 174 -2.61 13.66 -12.56
C ARG A 174 -3.38 12.34 -12.43
N PRO A 175 -3.16 11.36 -13.34
CA PRO A 175 -3.70 10.01 -13.16
C PRO A 175 -3.24 9.41 -11.82
N PRO A 176 -4.06 8.61 -11.14
CA PRO A 176 -3.65 7.92 -9.93
C PRO A 176 -2.52 6.93 -10.26
N THR A 177 -1.49 6.91 -9.42
CA THR A 177 -0.40 5.95 -9.50
C THR A 177 -0.79 4.59 -8.92
N ALA A 178 0.04 3.56 -9.12
CA ALA A 178 -0.15 2.26 -8.49
C ALA A 178 -0.20 2.37 -6.95
N GLY A 179 0.70 3.16 -6.35
CA GLY A 179 0.69 3.41 -4.91
C GLY A 179 -0.57 4.12 -4.41
N ASP A 180 -1.17 5.03 -5.19
CA ASP A 180 -2.44 5.66 -4.86
C ASP A 180 -3.59 4.64 -4.88
N ARG A 181 -3.63 3.74 -5.87
CA ARG A 181 -4.66 2.70 -6.01
C ARG A 181 -4.62 1.67 -4.88
N ILE A 182 -3.44 1.24 -4.48
CA ILE A 182 -3.26 0.29 -3.37
C ILE A 182 -3.86 0.88 -2.08
N LYS A 183 -3.62 2.16 -1.79
CA LYS A 183 -4.19 2.85 -0.62
C LYS A 183 -5.72 2.89 -0.64
N VAL A 184 -6.32 3.18 -1.78
CA VAL A 184 -7.78 3.24 -1.92
C VAL A 184 -8.42 1.87 -1.69
N SER A 185 -7.83 0.80 -2.22
CA SER A 185 -8.31 -0.56 -2.02
C SER A 185 -8.40 -0.92 -0.52
N PHE A 186 -7.42 -0.50 0.29
CA PHE A 186 -7.46 -0.71 1.74
C PHE A 186 -8.52 0.12 2.46
N SER A 187 -8.74 1.35 2.04
CA SER A 187 -9.78 2.20 2.62
C SER A 187 -11.17 1.58 2.44
N ILE A 188 -11.46 1.03 1.26
CA ILE A 188 -12.71 0.33 0.96
C ILE A 188 -12.81 -0.96 1.79
N TRP A 189 -11.71 -1.69 1.92
CA TRP A 189 -11.68 -2.93 2.69
C TRP A 189 -11.92 -2.70 4.19
N ARG A 190 -11.36 -1.64 4.78
CA ARG A 190 -11.56 -1.23 6.17
C ARG A 190 -13.04 -0.89 6.46
N VAL A 191 -13.74 -0.27 5.51
CA VAL A 191 -15.18 0.04 5.65
C VAL A 191 -16.05 -1.22 5.58
N GLY A 192 -15.61 -2.25 4.82
CA GLY A 192 -16.31 -3.54 4.71
C GLY A 192 -16.07 -4.49 5.90
N PHE A 193 -15.04 -4.27 6.70
CA PHE A 193 -14.76 -5.03 7.91
C PHE A 193 -15.36 -4.30 9.13
N ARG A 194 -16.68 -4.37 9.27
CA ARG A 194 -17.28 -4.11 10.58
C ARG A 194 -16.92 -5.31 11.47
N PRO A 195 -16.43 -5.07 12.71
CA PRO A 195 -16.38 -6.15 13.68
C PRO A 195 -17.79 -6.74 13.77
N PHE A 196 -17.87 -8.06 13.88
CA PHE A 196 -19.14 -8.75 14.09
C PHE A 196 -19.89 -8.03 15.19
N ASP A 197 -21.00 -7.36 14.86
CA ASP A 197 -21.93 -6.89 15.85
C ASP A 197 -22.28 -8.13 16.66
N THR A 198 -21.94 -8.09 17.92
CA THR A 198 -22.23 -9.11 18.90
C THR A 198 -23.71 -9.44 18.77
N ILE A 199 -24.04 -10.61 18.27
CA ILE A 199 -25.38 -11.17 18.41
C ILE A 199 -25.51 -11.49 19.89
N VAL A 200 -25.95 -10.51 20.64
CA VAL A 200 -26.47 -10.75 21.99
C VAL A 200 -27.82 -11.44 21.78
N HIS A 201 -27.84 -12.74 21.91
CA HIS A 201 -29.11 -13.46 22.11
C HIS A 201 -29.59 -13.19 23.52
N PRO A 202 -30.89 -12.92 23.66
CA PRO A 202 -31.54 -12.68 24.95
C PRO A 202 -31.52 -13.91 25.86
#